data_4e482b18a656939bdcbc100ef7c3b7c8
#
_entry.id   4e482b18a656939bdcbc100ef7c3b7c8
#
_cell.length_a   1.000
_cell.length_b   1.000
_cell.length_c   1.000
_cell.angle_alpha   90.00
_cell.angle_beta   90.00
_cell.angle_gamma   90.00
#
_symmetry.space_group_name_H-M   'P 1'
#
loop_
_entity.id
_entity.type
_entity.pdbx_description
1 polymer ?
#
loop_
_entity_poly.entity_id
_entity_poly.type
_entity_poly.pdbx_seq_one_letter_code
_entity_poly.pdbx_strand_id
1 'polypeptide(L)'
;MKYIVTGGAGFIGSNLVDKLIENNHEVIVIDDLSLGKKRNINKKAQFHKLNIASFDPTKKWVNLEEIGKLFEGVDTIFHLAAKTRVQPSIVDPYTWNRVNVAGTLNLLNLARIHNVRRFIFSSSSSVYGNVAEEYLPTPETAPRNPLSPYGLQKLFGECYCKLYSTIHNIDTVCLRY
;
A
#
# COMPACT_ATOMS: atom_id res chain seq x y z
N MET A 1 13.55 13.57 6.58
CA MET A 1 12.31 12.89 7.00
C MET A 1 12.51 11.40 6.86
N LYS A 2 11.74 10.60 7.60
CA LYS A 2 11.78 9.12 7.55
C LYS A 2 10.52 8.60 6.87
N TYR A 3 10.69 7.72 5.89
CA TYR A 3 9.60 7.18 5.09
C TYR A 3 9.58 5.66 5.07
N ILE A 4 8.39 5.06 5.00
CA ILE A 4 8.22 3.66 4.65
C ILE A 4 7.70 3.56 3.22
N VAL A 5 8.32 2.69 2.41
CA VAL A 5 7.84 2.30 1.08
C VAL A 5 7.56 0.81 1.09
N THR A 6 6.29 0.42 1.12
CA THR A 6 5.93 -0.98 0.95
C THR A 6 5.87 -1.32 -0.54
N GLY A 7 6.30 -2.52 -0.92
CA GLY A 7 6.46 -2.87 -2.33
C GLY A 7 7.67 -2.19 -3.00
N GLY A 8 8.66 -1.76 -2.18
CA GLY A 8 9.81 -1.01 -2.65
C GLY A 8 10.82 -1.80 -3.50
N ALA A 9 10.67 -3.12 -3.63
CA ALA A 9 11.44 -3.94 -4.56
C ALA A 9 10.75 -4.11 -5.93
N GLY A 10 9.53 -3.58 -6.09
CA GLY A 10 8.79 -3.52 -7.34
C GLY A 10 9.27 -2.39 -8.27
N PHE A 11 8.67 -2.29 -9.47
CA PHE A 11 9.06 -1.28 -10.46
C PHE A 11 8.81 0.15 -9.95
N ILE A 12 7.57 0.48 -9.57
CA ILE A 12 7.24 1.84 -9.11
C ILE A 12 7.95 2.14 -7.80
N GLY A 13 7.91 1.18 -6.84
CA GLY A 13 8.46 1.38 -5.50
C GLY A 13 9.96 1.63 -5.50
N SER A 14 10.74 0.91 -6.31
CA SER A 14 12.20 1.10 -6.35
C SER A 14 12.59 2.47 -6.91
N ASN A 15 11.90 2.95 -7.95
CA ASN A 15 12.13 4.29 -8.49
C ASN A 15 11.77 5.39 -7.46
N LEU A 16 10.68 5.19 -6.70
CA LEU A 16 10.32 6.11 -5.61
C LEU A 16 11.39 6.11 -4.51
N VAL A 17 11.85 4.92 -4.09
CA VAL A 17 12.91 4.78 -3.07
C VAL A 17 14.18 5.51 -3.50
N ASP A 18 14.61 5.33 -4.76
CA ASP A 18 15.79 6.02 -5.28
C ASP A 18 15.62 7.54 -5.22
N LYS A 19 14.45 8.05 -5.62
CA LYS A 19 14.17 9.49 -5.59
C LYS A 19 14.13 10.07 -4.18
N LEU A 20 13.57 9.35 -3.22
CA LEU A 20 13.55 9.76 -1.82
C LEU A 20 14.96 9.82 -1.23
N ILE A 21 15.80 8.83 -1.54
CA ILE A 21 17.20 8.77 -1.09
C ILE A 21 18.05 9.88 -1.73
N GLU A 22 17.86 10.16 -3.02
CA GLU A 22 18.49 11.30 -3.70
C GLU A 22 18.18 12.64 -3.03
N ASN A 23 16.98 12.77 -2.47
CA ASN A 23 16.57 13.95 -1.70
C ASN A 23 16.96 13.89 -0.21
N ASN A 24 17.92 13.02 0.16
CA ASN A 24 18.45 12.88 1.51
C ASN A 24 17.41 12.50 2.57
N HIS A 25 16.47 11.64 2.20
CA HIS A 25 15.51 11.08 3.15
C HIS A 25 15.94 9.70 3.62
N GLU A 26 15.59 9.35 4.86
CA GLU A 26 15.70 8.01 5.40
C GLU A 26 14.55 7.17 4.86
N VAL A 27 14.84 6.01 4.27
CA VAL A 27 13.84 5.16 3.64
C VAL A 27 13.93 3.74 4.16
N ILE A 28 12.81 3.24 4.67
CA ILE A 28 12.59 1.85 5.01
C ILE A 28 11.78 1.21 3.87
N VAL A 29 12.28 0.11 3.34
CA VAL A 29 11.61 -0.71 2.33
C VAL A 29 11.04 -1.97 2.98
N ILE A 30 9.74 -2.21 2.83
CA ILE A 30 9.06 -3.44 3.23
C ILE A 30 8.55 -4.14 1.97
N ASP A 31 9.06 -5.36 1.70
CA ASP A 31 8.67 -6.16 0.54
C ASP A 31 8.88 -7.65 0.83
N ASP A 32 7.95 -8.52 0.43
CA ASP A 32 8.08 -9.96 0.64
C ASP A 32 8.85 -10.67 -0.48
N LEU A 33 9.23 -9.92 -1.53
CA LEU A 33 9.91 -10.39 -2.74
C LEU A 33 9.09 -11.41 -3.56
N SER A 34 7.77 -11.48 -3.35
CA SER A 34 6.90 -12.37 -4.12
C SER A 34 6.76 -11.95 -5.59
N LEU A 35 6.89 -10.67 -5.89
CA LEU A 35 6.92 -10.08 -7.23
C LEU A 35 8.11 -9.14 -7.42
N GLY A 36 8.54 -8.48 -6.36
CA GLY A 36 9.71 -7.60 -6.33
C GLY A 36 11.03 -8.36 -6.50
N LYS A 37 12.06 -7.66 -6.92
CA LYS A 37 13.39 -8.24 -7.14
C LYS A 37 14.40 -7.61 -6.20
N LYS A 38 15.16 -8.43 -5.47
CA LYS A 38 16.19 -7.96 -4.52
C LYS A 38 17.19 -6.98 -5.16
N ARG A 39 17.50 -7.15 -6.45
CA ARG A 39 18.41 -6.26 -7.21
C ARG A 39 17.88 -4.84 -7.40
N ASN A 40 16.56 -4.62 -7.22
CA ASN A 40 15.95 -3.28 -7.35
C ASN A 40 16.03 -2.48 -6.05
N ILE A 41 16.48 -3.11 -4.95
CA ILE A 41 16.52 -2.44 -3.65
C ILE A 41 17.76 -1.56 -3.60
N ASN A 42 17.56 -0.26 -3.34
CA ASN A 42 18.65 0.69 -3.13
C ASN A 42 19.47 0.30 -1.91
N LYS A 43 20.79 0.27 -2.06
CA LYS A 43 21.73 -0.14 -0.99
C LYS A 43 21.72 0.78 0.22
N LYS A 44 21.24 2.02 0.08
CA LYS A 44 21.13 3.01 1.15
C LYS A 44 19.80 2.90 1.91
N ALA A 45 18.81 2.16 1.38
CA ALA A 45 17.55 1.92 2.05
C ALA A 45 17.69 0.82 3.10
N GLN A 46 17.00 0.96 4.22
CA GLN A 46 16.84 -0.12 5.19
C GLN A 46 15.79 -1.11 4.67
N PHE A 47 16.22 -2.31 4.32
CA PHE A 47 15.33 -3.33 3.74
C PHE A 47 14.87 -4.36 4.76
N HIS A 48 13.56 -4.59 4.82
CA HIS A 48 12.91 -5.64 5.59
C HIS A 48 12.10 -6.57 4.69
N LYS A 49 12.48 -7.87 4.67
CA LYS A 49 11.71 -8.89 3.94
C LYS A 49 10.52 -9.31 4.78
N LEU A 50 9.39 -8.65 4.60
CA LEU A 50 8.16 -8.88 5.37
C LEU A 50 6.93 -8.88 4.47
N ASN A 51 5.95 -9.72 4.82
CA ASN A 51 4.65 -9.73 4.16
C ASN A 51 3.66 -8.90 5.00
N ILE A 52 3.08 -7.86 4.43
CA ILE A 52 2.14 -6.95 5.11
C ILE A 52 0.87 -7.66 5.62
N ALA A 53 0.48 -8.77 4.97
CA ALA A 53 -0.65 -9.58 5.43
C ALA A 53 -0.35 -10.37 6.72
N SER A 54 0.92 -10.43 7.14
CA SER A 54 1.34 -11.10 8.37
C SER A 54 1.31 -10.20 9.60
N PHE A 55 0.99 -8.91 9.46
CA PHE A 55 0.94 -7.94 10.58
C PHE A 55 -0.38 -8.01 11.36
N ASP A 56 -1.08 -9.14 11.31
CA ASP A 56 -2.36 -9.35 11.99
C ASP A 56 -2.18 -9.33 13.53
N PRO A 57 -2.72 -8.32 14.23
CA PRO A 57 -2.54 -8.16 15.67
C PRO A 57 -3.26 -9.24 16.50
N THR A 58 -4.14 -10.03 15.88
CA THR A 58 -4.84 -11.12 16.56
C THR A 58 -4.00 -12.40 16.63
N LYS A 59 -2.87 -12.44 15.94
CA LYS A 59 -2.02 -13.61 15.83
C LYS A 59 -0.83 -13.55 16.81
N LYS A 60 -0.76 -14.50 17.74
CA LYS A 60 0.28 -14.59 18.77
C LYS A 60 1.71 -14.74 18.25
N TRP A 61 1.89 -15.26 17.02
CA TRP A 61 3.23 -15.42 16.40
C TRP A 61 3.75 -14.13 15.73
N VAL A 62 2.94 -13.08 15.66
CA VAL A 62 3.37 -11.80 15.10
C VAL A 62 4.02 -10.98 16.21
N ASN A 63 5.31 -10.74 16.06
CA ASN A 63 6.02 -9.82 16.95
C ASN A 63 5.71 -8.37 16.53
N LEU A 64 4.55 -7.89 16.96
CA LEU A 64 4.10 -6.52 16.64
C LEU A 64 4.99 -5.45 17.26
N GLU A 65 5.66 -5.75 18.37
CA GLU A 65 6.60 -4.80 18.98
C GLU A 65 7.81 -4.57 18.07
N GLU A 66 8.38 -5.65 17.53
CA GLU A 66 9.51 -5.54 16.59
C GLU A 66 9.10 -4.86 15.28
N ILE A 67 7.94 -5.23 14.73
CA ILE A 67 7.40 -4.58 13.53
C ILE A 67 7.10 -3.11 13.81
N GLY A 68 6.53 -2.78 14.97
CA GLY A 68 6.20 -1.42 15.39
C GLY A 68 7.40 -0.50 15.40
N LYS A 69 8.57 -0.97 15.83
CA LYS A 69 9.82 -0.19 15.83
C LYS A 69 10.19 0.39 14.46
N LEU A 70 9.78 -0.27 13.37
CA LEU A 70 9.99 0.24 12.01
C LEU A 70 9.20 1.52 11.73
N PHE A 71 8.05 1.69 12.42
CA PHE A 71 7.14 2.82 12.22
C PHE A 71 7.44 4.02 13.13
N GLU A 72 8.35 3.86 14.09
CA GLU A 72 8.75 4.96 14.99
C GLU A 72 9.41 6.10 14.21
N GLY A 73 8.88 7.32 14.39
CA GLY A 73 9.37 8.53 13.74
C GLY A 73 9.12 8.60 12.22
N VAL A 74 8.31 7.71 11.68
CA VAL A 74 7.92 7.72 10.26
C VAL A 74 6.95 8.86 9.99
N ASP A 75 7.27 9.71 9.02
CA ASP A 75 6.40 10.82 8.59
C ASP A 75 5.32 10.34 7.62
N THR A 76 5.70 9.56 6.61
CA THR A 76 4.79 9.13 5.54
C THR A 76 5.02 7.66 5.17
N ILE A 77 3.93 6.95 4.93
CA ILE A 77 3.93 5.61 4.34
C ILE A 77 3.48 5.71 2.88
N PHE A 78 4.30 5.24 1.96
CA PHE A 78 3.95 5.00 0.56
C PHE A 78 3.58 3.53 0.41
N HIS A 79 2.29 3.26 0.27
CA HIS A 79 1.79 1.89 0.22
C HIS A 79 1.58 1.42 -1.22
N LEU A 80 2.60 0.73 -1.76
CA LEU A 80 2.60 0.15 -3.11
C LEU A 80 2.55 -1.38 -3.11
N ALA A 81 2.80 -2.03 -1.95
CA ALA A 81 2.71 -3.49 -1.85
C ALA A 81 1.29 -3.97 -2.16
N ALA A 82 1.16 -4.84 -3.14
CA ALA A 82 -0.10 -5.46 -3.52
C ALA A 82 0.12 -6.74 -4.32
N LYS A 83 -0.83 -7.66 -4.27
CA LYS A 83 -1.00 -8.64 -5.33
C LYS A 83 -1.68 -7.94 -6.51
N THR A 84 -1.00 -7.87 -7.65
CA THR A 84 -1.42 -7.15 -8.85
C THR A 84 -2.08 -8.08 -9.87
N ARG A 85 -2.65 -7.50 -10.94
CA ARG A 85 -3.32 -8.14 -12.07
C ARG A 85 -4.72 -8.65 -11.76
N VAL A 86 -5.61 -8.41 -12.71
CA VAL A 86 -7.03 -8.75 -12.63
C VAL A 86 -7.25 -10.26 -12.71
N GLN A 87 -6.72 -10.93 -13.75
CA GLN A 87 -7.00 -12.35 -14.00
C GLN A 87 -6.62 -13.27 -12.82
N PRO A 88 -5.41 -13.19 -12.23
CA PRO A 88 -5.09 -14.01 -11.06
C PRO A 88 -5.98 -13.72 -9.86
N SER A 89 -6.52 -12.51 -9.70
CA SER A 89 -7.44 -12.18 -8.61
C SER A 89 -8.80 -12.87 -8.72
N ILE A 90 -9.21 -13.23 -9.96
CA ILE A 90 -10.42 -13.99 -10.20
C ILE A 90 -10.21 -15.47 -9.82
N VAL A 91 -9.02 -15.99 -10.11
CA VAL A 91 -8.67 -17.39 -9.80
C VAL A 91 -8.46 -17.62 -8.30
N ASP A 92 -7.76 -16.70 -7.62
CA ASP A 92 -7.48 -16.77 -6.17
C ASP A 92 -7.82 -15.46 -5.46
N PRO A 93 -9.12 -15.16 -5.29
CA PRO A 93 -9.53 -13.94 -4.63
C PRO A 93 -9.13 -13.88 -3.14
N TYR A 94 -8.97 -15.02 -2.48
CA TYR A 94 -8.64 -15.08 -1.04
C TYR A 94 -7.22 -14.57 -0.75
N THR A 95 -6.21 -15.04 -1.48
CA THR A 95 -4.83 -14.56 -1.33
C THR A 95 -4.73 -13.08 -1.68
N TRP A 96 -5.41 -12.64 -2.76
CA TRP A 96 -5.47 -11.22 -3.14
C TRP A 96 -6.11 -10.38 -2.05
N ASN A 97 -7.25 -10.80 -1.50
CA ASN A 97 -7.95 -10.08 -0.44
C ASN A 97 -7.10 -9.96 0.83
N ARG A 98 -6.43 -11.05 1.22
CA ARG A 98 -5.57 -11.06 2.41
C ARG A 98 -4.41 -10.05 2.30
N VAL A 99 -3.81 -9.90 1.11
CA VAL A 99 -2.73 -8.94 0.91
C VAL A 99 -3.28 -7.53 0.69
N ASN A 100 -4.23 -7.37 -0.25
CA ASN A 100 -4.66 -6.05 -0.71
C ASN A 100 -5.62 -5.35 0.26
N VAL A 101 -6.43 -6.10 1.02
CA VAL A 101 -7.39 -5.52 1.97
C VAL A 101 -6.86 -5.62 3.39
N ALA A 102 -6.62 -6.84 3.90
CA ALA A 102 -6.15 -7.00 5.28
C ALA A 102 -4.75 -6.41 5.47
N GLY A 103 -3.84 -6.58 4.50
CA GLY A 103 -2.51 -5.96 4.55
C GLY A 103 -2.57 -4.43 4.59
N THR A 104 -3.46 -3.81 3.81
CA THR A 104 -3.68 -2.35 3.85
C THR A 104 -4.21 -1.91 5.21
N LEU A 105 -5.19 -2.64 5.78
CA LEU A 105 -5.74 -2.35 7.09
C LEU A 105 -4.68 -2.48 8.20
N ASN A 106 -3.83 -3.51 8.14
CA ASN A 106 -2.73 -3.70 9.07
C ASN A 106 -1.78 -2.49 9.08
N LEU A 107 -1.41 -1.99 7.89
CA LEU A 107 -0.53 -0.81 7.76
C LEU A 107 -1.20 0.47 8.27
N LEU A 108 -2.48 0.67 8.00
CA LEU A 108 -3.24 1.80 8.52
C LEU A 108 -3.33 1.76 10.05
N ASN A 109 -3.50 0.58 10.65
CA ASN A 109 -3.47 0.43 12.11
C ASN A 109 -2.10 0.77 12.69
N LEU A 110 -1.01 0.30 12.08
CA LEU A 110 0.35 0.66 12.51
C LEU A 110 0.60 2.16 12.33
N ALA A 111 0.14 2.75 11.23
CA ALA A 111 0.22 4.20 11.01
C ALA A 111 -0.48 4.98 12.15
N ARG A 112 -1.67 4.53 12.56
CA ARG A 112 -2.41 5.12 13.69
C ARG A 112 -1.68 4.98 15.01
N ILE A 113 -1.19 3.77 15.33
CA ILE A 113 -0.52 3.48 16.61
C ILE A 113 0.76 4.31 16.76
N HIS A 114 1.49 4.52 15.66
CA HIS A 114 2.78 5.22 15.65
C HIS A 114 2.69 6.69 15.20
N ASN A 115 1.47 7.25 15.14
CA ASN A 115 1.20 8.66 14.79
C ASN A 115 1.85 9.07 13.46
N VAL A 116 1.81 8.19 12.46
CA VAL A 116 2.26 8.52 11.10
C VAL A 116 1.35 9.60 10.53
N ARG A 117 1.92 10.70 10.08
CA ARG A 117 1.18 11.86 9.60
C ARG A 117 0.42 11.59 8.30
N ARG A 118 1.04 10.90 7.35
CA ARG A 118 0.49 10.72 6.00
C ARG A 118 0.56 9.28 5.50
N PHE A 119 -0.48 8.86 4.78
CA PHE A 119 -0.57 7.55 4.14
C PHE A 119 -0.95 7.71 2.66
N ILE A 120 -0.04 7.38 1.76
CA ILE A 120 -0.25 7.47 0.30
C ILE A 120 -0.51 6.06 -0.23
N PHE A 121 -1.72 5.83 -0.69
CA PHE A 121 -2.19 4.54 -1.19
C PHE A 121 -2.16 4.47 -2.71
N SER A 122 -1.43 3.50 -3.25
CA SER A 122 -1.49 3.15 -4.67
C SER A 122 -2.77 2.40 -4.98
N SER A 123 -3.79 3.13 -5.41
CA SER A 123 -5.04 2.58 -5.92
C SER A 123 -4.88 2.15 -7.39
N SER A 124 -5.94 2.14 -8.15
CA SER A 124 -5.94 1.69 -9.55
C SER A 124 -7.13 2.28 -10.30
N SER A 125 -6.98 2.56 -11.59
CA SER A 125 -8.10 2.82 -12.49
C SER A 125 -9.12 1.66 -12.56
N SER A 126 -8.73 0.45 -12.19
CA SER A 126 -9.64 -0.71 -12.09
C SER A 126 -10.83 -0.49 -11.13
N VAL A 127 -10.79 0.53 -10.26
CA VAL A 127 -11.91 0.89 -9.39
C VAL A 127 -13.11 1.45 -10.17
N TYR A 128 -12.88 1.98 -11.37
CA TYR A 128 -13.94 2.52 -12.20
C TYR A 128 -14.71 1.46 -12.99
N GLY A 129 -14.08 0.31 -13.29
CA GLY A 129 -14.65 -0.72 -14.15
C GLY A 129 -14.76 -0.27 -15.61
N ASN A 130 -15.89 -0.57 -16.26
CA ASN A 130 -16.20 -0.05 -17.59
C ASN A 130 -16.72 1.38 -17.47
N VAL A 131 -16.00 2.29 -18.08
CA VAL A 131 -16.34 3.72 -18.09
C VAL A 131 -17.13 4.03 -19.37
N ALA A 132 -18.27 4.71 -19.24
CA ALA A 132 -19.03 5.17 -20.41
C ALA A 132 -18.25 6.24 -21.19
N GLU A 133 -18.48 6.36 -22.49
CA GLU A 133 -17.73 7.27 -23.38
C GLU A 133 -17.75 8.73 -22.89
N GLU A 134 -18.87 9.15 -22.30
CA GLU A 134 -19.04 10.48 -21.72
C GLU A 134 -18.08 10.82 -20.57
N TYR A 135 -17.47 9.80 -19.96
CA TYR A 135 -16.47 9.93 -18.90
C TYR A 135 -15.02 9.73 -19.40
N LEU A 136 -14.77 9.90 -20.69
CA LEU A 136 -13.41 9.81 -21.25
C LEU A 136 -12.89 11.21 -21.70
N PRO A 137 -11.67 11.62 -21.25
CA PRO A 137 -10.79 10.93 -20.28
C PRO A 137 -11.42 10.85 -18.90
N THR A 138 -11.25 9.73 -18.19
CA THR A 138 -11.95 9.42 -16.94
C THR A 138 -11.62 10.42 -15.82
N PRO A 139 -12.58 11.24 -15.36
CA PRO A 139 -12.35 12.15 -14.25
C PRO A 139 -12.37 11.41 -12.91
N GLU A 140 -11.78 11.97 -11.87
CA GLU A 140 -11.76 11.37 -10.52
C GLU A 140 -13.17 11.21 -9.91
N THR A 141 -14.13 11.99 -10.40
CA THR A 141 -15.56 11.97 -10.00
C THR A 141 -16.38 10.88 -10.69
N ALA A 142 -15.82 10.17 -11.69
CA ALA A 142 -16.53 9.11 -12.38
C ALA A 142 -17.00 8.03 -11.40
N PRO A 143 -18.16 7.38 -11.65
CA PRO A 143 -18.67 6.32 -10.81
C PRO A 143 -17.67 5.18 -10.64
N ARG A 144 -17.57 4.65 -9.44
CA ARG A 144 -16.69 3.50 -9.13
C ARG A 144 -17.52 2.23 -9.15
N ASN A 145 -17.29 1.40 -10.16
CA ASN A 145 -18.00 0.15 -10.37
C ASN A 145 -17.01 -0.96 -10.78
N PRO A 146 -16.17 -1.45 -9.86
CA PRO A 146 -15.12 -2.42 -10.19
C PRO A 146 -15.70 -3.74 -10.69
N LEU A 147 -15.11 -4.31 -11.74
CA LEU A 147 -15.53 -5.54 -12.39
C LEU A 147 -14.63 -6.74 -12.07
N SER A 148 -13.79 -6.63 -11.06
CA SER A 148 -12.89 -7.70 -10.66
C SER A 148 -12.62 -7.67 -9.16
N PRO A 149 -12.23 -8.83 -8.56
CA PRO A 149 -11.79 -8.85 -7.17
C PRO A 149 -10.65 -7.85 -6.91
N TYR A 150 -9.66 -7.74 -7.81
CA TYR A 150 -8.58 -6.77 -7.70
C TYR A 150 -9.09 -5.32 -7.64
N GLY A 151 -9.97 -4.93 -8.57
CA GLY A 151 -10.55 -3.59 -8.59
C GLY A 151 -11.36 -3.29 -7.32
N LEU A 152 -12.18 -4.26 -6.87
CA LEU A 152 -12.95 -4.16 -5.63
C LEU A 152 -12.05 -4.03 -4.40
N GLN A 153 -10.96 -4.80 -4.32
CA GLN A 153 -10.01 -4.73 -3.21
C GLN A 153 -9.29 -3.38 -3.15
N LYS A 154 -8.96 -2.79 -4.31
CA LYS A 154 -8.41 -1.43 -4.37
C LYS A 154 -9.43 -0.40 -3.90
N LEU A 155 -10.70 -0.53 -4.29
CA LEU A 155 -11.77 0.32 -3.78
C LEU A 155 -11.94 0.21 -2.25
N PHE A 156 -11.87 -1.00 -1.68
CA PHE A 156 -11.89 -1.17 -0.22
C PHE A 156 -10.71 -0.47 0.45
N GLY A 157 -9.51 -0.53 -0.16
CA GLY A 157 -8.35 0.22 0.33
C GLY A 157 -8.61 1.74 0.38
N GLU A 158 -9.23 2.32 -0.66
CA GLU A 158 -9.65 3.74 -0.66
C GLU A 158 -10.67 4.04 0.44
N CYS A 159 -11.65 3.15 0.63
CA CYS A 159 -12.66 3.30 1.69
C CYS A 159 -12.00 3.31 3.08
N TYR A 160 -11.06 2.40 3.35
CA TYR A 160 -10.31 2.40 4.60
C TYR A 160 -9.45 3.64 4.76
N CYS A 161 -8.76 4.10 3.73
CA CYS A 161 -7.99 5.34 3.77
C CYS A 161 -8.88 6.52 4.16
N LYS A 162 -10.04 6.68 3.50
CA LYS A 162 -11.01 7.74 3.83
C LYS A 162 -11.51 7.62 5.26
N LEU A 163 -11.86 6.41 5.72
CA LEU A 163 -12.34 6.18 7.08
C LEU A 163 -11.27 6.57 8.12
N TYR A 164 -10.00 6.12 7.91
CA TYR A 164 -8.90 6.41 8.82
C TYR A 164 -8.54 7.90 8.84
N SER A 165 -8.68 8.59 7.72
CA SER A 165 -8.55 10.05 7.68
C SER A 165 -9.60 10.73 8.56
N THR A 166 -10.85 10.27 8.49
CA THR A 166 -11.95 10.87 9.25
C THR A 166 -11.87 10.58 10.75
N ILE A 167 -11.58 9.31 11.14
CA ILE A 167 -11.69 8.91 12.55
C ILE A 167 -10.37 8.99 13.32
N HIS A 168 -9.23 9.01 12.61
CA HIS A 168 -7.88 9.00 13.23
C HIS A 168 -7.00 10.16 12.79
N ASN A 169 -7.53 11.08 11.99
CA ASN A 169 -6.82 12.28 11.53
C ASN A 169 -5.49 11.98 10.81
N ILE A 170 -5.41 10.85 10.08
CA ILE A 170 -4.28 10.54 9.21
C ILE A 170 -4.54 11.20 7.85
N ASP A 171 -3.60 12.00 7.35
CA ASP A 171 -3.69 12.59 6.02
C ASP A 171 -3.53 11.48 4.95
N THR A 172 -4.62 11.14 4.25
CA THR A 172 -4.60 10.05 3.27
C THR A 172 -4.78 10.54 1.84
N VAL A 173 -3.98 9.99 0.92
CA VAL A 173 -4.06 10.26 -0.52
C VAL A 173 -4.16 8.93 -1.27
N CYS A 174 -5.15 8.79 -2.15
CA CYS A 174 -5.33 7.61 -2.99
C CYS A 174 -5.01 7.97 -4.45
N LEU A 175 -3.99 7.32 -5.03
CA LEU A 175 -3.56 7.55 -6.40
C LEU A 175 -4.11 6.44 -7.31
N ARG A 176 -4.92 6.79 -8.30
CA ARG A 176 -5.51 5.86 -9.27
C ARG A 176 -4.71 5.88 -10.56
N TYR A 177 -3.86 4.88 -10.73
CA TYR A 177 -3.05 4.72 -11.94
C TYR A 177 -3.83 4.04 -13.07
#